data_02d1d51390803d81ac877a30a70b0d74
#
_entry.id   02d1d51390803d81ac877a30a70b0d74
#
_cell.length_a   1.000
_cell.length_b   1.000
_cell.length_c   1.000
_cell.angle_alpha   90.00
_cell.angle_beta   90.00
_cell.angle_gamma   90.00
#
_symmetry.space_group_name_H-M   'P 1'
#
loop_
_entity.id
_entity.type
_entity.pdbx_description
1 polymer ?
#
loop_
_entity_poly.entity_id
_entity_poly.type
_entity_poly.pdbx_seq_one_letter_code
_entity_poly.pdbx_strand_id
1 'polypeptide(L)'
;MSVSQMNVSQKAGCSMVRARKVEDQLQPRGKFVVEHFRQGVKIGHYEFPNGITNQGKNKLLDVMFHGVSAITTWWLGLISNSGYSALAAGDVYAQIGGSNGWAEFTDYTDAGNSNNATTRPEWTEGAASGQAITNASPVVFDITGSGTVKGLFLVGGAAGAQTKGDNAAAGAIIWATALFGTGDVAVNADDQLKVTYTVSA
;
A
#
# COMPACT_ATOMS: atom_id res chain seq x y z
N MET A 1 60.29 10.95 -63.12
CA MET A 1 58.88 11.34 -62.89
C MET A 1 58.37 10.51 -61.73
N SER A 2 58.19 11.12 -60.59
CA SER A 2 57.77 10.46 -59.38
C SER A 2 56.24 10.63 -59.22
N VAL A 3 55.50 9.53 -59.13
CA VAL A 3 54.04 9.55 -58.93
C VAL A 3 53.77 9.53 -57.44
N SER A 4 53.29 10.66 -56.94
CA SER A 4 52.86 10.78 -55.54
C SER A 4 51.54 10.03 -55.31
N GLN A 5 51.58 9.02 -54.45
CA GLN A 5 50.35 8.33 -53.99
C GLN A 5 49.71 9.16 -52.89
N MET A 6 48.51 9.65 -53.17
CA MET A 6 47.64 10.27 -52.13
C MET A 6 46.94 9.14 -51.33
N ASN A 7 47.35 8.99 -50.08
CA ASN A 7 46.63 8.16 -49.11
C ASN A 7 45.43 8.96 -48.54
N VAL A 8 44.23 8.66 -49.02
CA VAL A 8 42.99 9.18 -48.40
C VAL A 8 42.50 8.12 -47.43
N SER A 9 42.84 8.30 -46.16
CA SER A 9 42.26 7.54 -45.06
C SER A 9 40.98 8.23 -44.59
N GLN A 10 39.84 7.88 -45.19
CA GLN A 10 38.53 8.25 -44.65
C GLN A 10 38.19 7.27 -43.52
N LYS A 11 38.34 7.71 -42.26
CA LYS A 11 37.71 7.09 -41.13
C LYS A 11 36.23 7.49 -41.13
N ALA A 12 35.39 6.63 -41.68
CA ALA A 12 33.96 6.71 -41.47
C ALA A 12 33.67 6.39 -39.97
N GLY A 13 33.55 7.39 -39.16
CA GLY A 13 33.09 7.27 -37.80
C GLY A 13 31.58 6.94 -37.80
N CYS A 14 31.23 5.68 -37.85
CA CYS A 14 29.83 5.29 -37.58
C CYS A 14 29.56 5.46 -36.06
N SER A 15 29.03 6.61 -35.71
CA SER A 15 28.50 6.81 -34.36
C SER A 15 27.21 6.01 -34.25
N MET A 16 27.28 4.79 -33.72
CA MET A 16 26.10 4.09 -33.27
C MET A 16 25.54 4.82 -32.06
N VAL A 17 24.53 5.64 -32.29
CA VAL A 17 23.67 6.11 -31.23
C VAL A 17 22.98 4.87 -30.68
N ARG A 18 23.47 4.33 -29.55
CA ARG A 18 22.71 3.35 -28.78
C ARG A 18 21.38 3.99 -28.41
N ALA A 19 20.31 3.51 -29.01
CA ALA A 19 18.99 3.82 -28.53
C ALA A 19 19.00 3.52 -27.03
N ARG A 20 18.73 4.54 -26.19
CA ARG A 20 18.51 4.30 -24.75
C ARG A 20 17.34 3.34 -24.70
N LYS A 21 17.60 2.12 -24.22
CA LYS A 21 16.54 1.19 -23.86
C LYS A 21 15.75 1.90 -22.76
N VAL A 22 14.54 2.33 -23.08
CA VAL A 22 13.60 2.83 -22.08
C VAL A 22 13.19 1.58 -21.29
N GLU A 23 13.92 1.31 -20.20
CA GLU A 23 13.50 0.31 -19.22
C GLU A 23 12.45 0.96 -18.34
N ASP A 24 11.25 1.03 -18.87
CA ASP A 24 10.09 1.47 -18.11
C ASP A 24 9.53 0.24 -17.38
N GLN A 25 9.77 0.16 -16.08
CA GLN A 25 9.24 -0.91 -15.25
C GLN A 25 8.01 -0.38 -14.53
N LEU A 26 6.83 -0.82 -14.93
CA LEU A 26 5.61 -0.61 -14.14
C LEU A 26 5.75 -1.42 -12.83
N GLN A 27 6.27 -0.78 -11.79
CA GLN A 27 6.37 -1.36 -10.45
C GLN A 27 5.49 -0.55 -9.48
N PRO A 28 4.23 -0.93 -9.30
CA PRO A 28 3.38 -0.28 -8.30
C PRO A 28 4.07 -0.33 -6.94
N ARG A 29 4.23 0.84 -6.33
CA ARG A 29 4.80 1.02 -5.00
C ARG A 29 3.80 1.78 -4.16
N GLY A 30 3.81 1.55 -2.88
CA GLY A 30 2.99 2.33 -1.98
C GLY A 30 3.79 2.84 -0.81
N LYS A 31 3.25 3.89 -0.21
CA LYS A 31 3.81 4.53 0.96
C LYS A 31 2.68 4.91 1.92
N PHE A 32 2.85 4.54 3.18
CA PHE A 32 2.02 5.01 4.26
C PHE A 32 2.70 6.18 4.98
N VAL A 33 1.90 7.18 5.31
CA VAL A 33 2.24 8.23 6.27
C VAL A 33 1.21 8.18 7.38
N VAL A 34 1.65 7.99 8.62
CA VAL A 34 0.78 7.89 9.80
C VAL A 34 1.16 8.98 10.79
N GLU A 35 0.18 9.78 11.16
CA GLU A 35 0.31 10.74 12.24
C GLU A 35 -0.44 10.23 13.47
N HIS A 36 0.23 10.16 14.61
CA HIS A 36 -0.32 9.69 15.87
C HIS A 36 -0.60 10.88 16.79
N PHE A 37 -1.84 10.99 17.21
CA PHE A 37 -2.30 12.04 18.10
C PHE A 37 -2.77 11.45 19.43
N ARG A 38 -2.47 12.13 20.52
CA ARG A 38 -2.97 11.86 21.86
C ARG A 38 -3.52 13.14 22.45
N GLN A 39 -4.79 13.15 22.87
CA GLN A 39 -5.47 14.35 23.38
C GLN A 39 -5.34 15.56 22.44
N GLY A 40 -5.40 15.34 21.13
CA GLY A 40 -5.26 16.36 20.09
C GLY A 40 -3.83 16.84 19.82
N VAL A 41 -2.83 16.36 20.57
CA VAL A 41 -1.41 16.67 20.37
C VAL A 41 -0.77 15.58 19.50
N LYS A 42 -0.05 15.99 18.45
CA LYS A 42 0.72 15.05 17.62
C LYS A 42 1.95 14.55 18.38
N ILE A 43 1.98 13.24 18.68
CA ILE A 43 3.04 12.58 19.42
C ILE A 43 3.90 11.67 18.55
N GLY A 44 3.45 11.38 17.32
CA GLY A 44 4.21 10.53 16.39
C GLY A 44 3.97 10.91 14.94
N HIS A 45 4.97 10.62 14.10
CA HIS A 45 4.90 10.70 12.65
C HIS A 45 5.75 9.58 12.07
N TYR A 46 5.11 8.73 11.26
CA TYR A 46 5.73 7.53 10.72
C TYR A 46 5.54 7.52 9.20
N GLU A 47 6.62 7.33 8.47
CA GLU A 47 6.62 7.21 7.02
C GLU A 47 7.35 5.94 6.62
N PHE A 48 6.69 5.07 5.85
CA PHE A 48 7.27 3.77 5.50
C PHE A 48 6.67 3.23 4.19
N PRO A 49 7.48 2.50 3.40
CA PRO A 49 7.00 1.83 2.20
C PRO A 49 6.14 0.62 2.56
N ASN A 50 5.33 0.16 1.61
CA ASN A 50 4.60 -1.09 1.72
C ASN A 50 5.04 -2.13 0.69
N GLY A 51 4.73 -3.38 0.98
CA GLY A 51 4.70 -4.46 0.00
C GLY A 51 3.32 -4.56 -0.66
N ILE A 52 3.29 -4.65 -2.00
CA ILE A 52 2.07 -5.02 -2.71
C ILE A 52 2.04 -6.53 -2.82
N THR A 53 0.93 -7.13 -2.37
CA THR A 53 0.78 -8.58 -2.36
C THR A 53 0.66 -9.17 -3.77
N ASN A 54 0.86 -10.47 -3.91
CA ASN A 54 0.62 -11.17 -5.18
C ASN A 54 -0.87 -11.09 -5.59
N GLN A 55 -1.81 -11.11 -4.62
CA GLN A 55 -3.24 -10.88 -4.89
C GLN A 55 -3.48 -9.50 -5.52
N GLY A 56 -2.89 -8.45 -4.94
CA GLY A 56 -3.01 -7.09 -5.46
C GLY A 56 -2.45 -6.95 -6.87
N LYS A 57 -1.26 -7.50 -7.12
CA LYS A 57 -0.63 -7.49 -8.46
C LYS A 57 -1.46 -8.24 -9.49
N ASN A 58 -1.96 -9.43 -9.15
CA ASN A 58 -2.81 -10.22 -10.05
C ASN A 58 -4.11 -9.47 -10.36
N LYS A 59 -4.75 -8.88 -9.35
CA LYS A 59 -5.96 -8.08 -9.56
C LYS A 59 -5.72 -6.88 -10.48
N LEU A 60 -4.60 -6.20 -10.34
CA LEU A 60 -4.23 -5.10 -11.26
C LEU A 60 -4.14 -5.60 -12.71
N LEU A 61 -3.46 -6.72 -12.95
CA LEU A 61 -3.33 -7.31 -14.28
C LEU A 61 -4.67 -7.78 -14.84
N ASP A 62 -5.52 -8.38 -14.01
CA ASP A 62 -6.86 -8.84 -14.39
C ASP A 62 -7.76 -7.68 -14.81
N VAL A 63 -7.72 -6.57 -14.07
CA VAL A 63 -8.48 -5.34 -14.42
C VAL A 63 -7.98 -4.73 -15.72
N MET A 64 -6.65 -4.66 -15.92
CA MET A 64 -6.07 -4.00 -17.09
C MET A 64 -6.16 -4.85 -18.36
N PHE A 65 -6.02 -6.17 -18.27
CA PHE A 65 -5.82 -7.03 -19.46
C PHE A 65 -6.84 -8.16 -19.60
N HIS A 66 -7.55 -8.54 -18.53
CA HIS A 66 -8.50 -9.67 -18.56
C HIS A 66 -9.97 -9.25 -18.44
N GLY A 67 -10.27 -7.95 -18.44
CA GLY A 67 -11.63 -7.43 -18.42
C GLY A 67 -12.42 -7.66 -17.13
N VAL A 68 -11.72 -7.95 -16.03
CA VAL A 68 -12.33 -8.07 -14.70
C VAL A 68 -12.68 -6.66 -14.20
N SER A 69 -13.84 -6.51 -13.55
CA SER A 69 -14.27 -5.23 -12.98
C SER A 69 -13.27 -4.70 -11.96
N ALA A 70 -13.03 -3.38 -11.99
CA ALA A 70 -12.22 -2.70 -11.00
C ALA A 70 -12.83 -2.82 -9.60
N ILE A 71 -11.98 -2.84 -8.58
CA ILE A 71 -12.41 -2.65 -7.19
C ILE A 71 -12.64 -1.15 -7.01
N THR A 72 -13.81 -0.78 -6.54
CA THR A 72 -14.24 0.60 -6.40
C THR A 72 -14.22 1.09 -4.96
N THR A 73 -13.99 0.21 -3.99
CA THR A 73 -13.96 0.57 -2.57
C THR A 73 -12.85 -0.21 -1.86
N TRP A 74 -12.06 0.52 -1.11
CA TRP A 74 -10.92 0.01 -0.38
C TRP A 74 -10.99 0.42 1.08
N TRP A 75 -10.53 -0.45 1.97
CA TRP A 75 -10.55 -0.22 3.42
C TRP A 75 -9.18 -0.45 4.02
N LEU A 76 -8.80 0.41 4.96
CA LEU A 76 -7.60 0.28 5.75
C LEU A 76 -7.87 -0.48 7.05
N GLY A 77 -6.92 -1.31 7.46
CA GLY A 77 -6.89 -1.95 8.76
C GLY A 77 -5.52 -1.86 9.42
N LEU A 78 -5.51 -2.10 10.71
CA LEU A 78 -4.30 -2.06 11.54
C LEU A 78 -3.83 -3.49 11.85
N ILE A 79 -2.52 -3.74 11.75
CA ILE A 79 -1.93 -5.04 12.08
C ILE A 79 -1.58 -5.05 13.57
N SER A 80 -2.10 -6.06 14.28
CA SER A 80 -1.81 -6.27 15.70
C SER A 80 -0.40 -6.85 15.93
N ASN A 81 0.22 -6.50 17.03
CA ASN A 81 1.39 -7.22 17.51
C ASN A 81 1.05 -8.60 18.10
N SER A 82 -0.18 -8.78 18.58
CA SER A 82 -0.65 -10.07 19.12
C SER A 82 -0.75 -11.12 18.00
N GLY A 83 -0.09 -12.26 18.20
CA GLY A 83 -0.11 -13.36 17.22
C GLY A 83 0.64 -13.08 15.92
N TYR A 84 1.41 -11.99 15.85
CA TYR A 84 2.20 -11.66 14.67
C TYR A 84 3.41 -12.57 14.51
N SER A 85 3.61 -13.13 13.32
CA SER A 85 4.83 -13.85 12.95
C SER A 85 5.59 -13.15 11.81
N ALA A 86 4.96 -13.00 10.64
CA ALA A 86 5.58 -12.35 9.49
C ALA A 86 4.53 -11.86 8.48
N LEU A 87 4.88 -10.87 7.66
CA LEU A 87 4.20 -10.55 6.41
C LEU A 87 4.91 -11.20 5.23
N ALA A 88 4.15 -11.66 4.25
CA ALA A 88 4.66 -12.24 3.02
C ALA A 88 3.95 -11.67 1.79
N ALA A 89 4.67 -11.63 0.66
CA ALA A 89 4.06 -11.23 -0.61
C ALA A 89 2.91 -12.17 -1.05
N GLY A 90 2.93 -13.41 -0.57
CA GLY A 90 1.90 -14.42 -0.81
C GLY A 90 0.68 -14.33 0.12
N ASP A 91 0.64 -13.38 1.05
CA ASP A 91 -0.49 -13.23 1.96
C ASP A 91 -1.78 -13.00 1.17
N VAL A 92 -2.82 -13.69 1.60
CA VAL A 92 -4.18 -13.60 1.07
C VAL A 92 -5.13 -13.10 2.15
N TYR A 93 -6.33 -12.69 1.77
CA TYR A 93 -7.32 -12.13 2.70
C TYR A 93 -7.55 -12.99 3.97
N ALA A 94 -7.50 -14.31 3.85
CA ALA A 94 -7.65 -15.23 4.96
C ALA A 94 -6.53 -15.14 6.04
N GLN A 95 -5.40 -14.49 5.75
CA GLN A 95 -4.35 -14.29 6.74
C GLN A 95 -4.73 -13.34 7.88
N ILE A 96 -5.72 -12.46 7.68
CA ILE A 96 -6.11 -11.43 8.65
C ILE A 96 -6.62 -12.03 9.97
N GLY A 97 -7.02 -13.29 9.99
CA GLY A 97 -7.61 -13.94 11.16
C GLY A 97 -6.63 -14.47 12.24
N GLY A 98 -5.34 -14.21 12.10
CA GLY A 98 -4.33 -14.62 13.10
C GLY A 98 -3.93 -16.09 13.09
N SER A 99 -4.71 -16.98 12.47
CA SER A 99 -4.38 -18.43 12.37
C SER A 99 -3.23 -18.70 11.39
N ASN A 100 -2.91 -17.74 10.54
CA ASN A 100 -1.98 -17.89 9.43
C ASN A 100 -0.83 -16.85 9.45
N GLY A 101 -0.53 -16.25 10.60
CA GLY A 101 0.67 -15.45 10.74
C GLY A 101 0.50 -14.04 11.31
N TRP A 102 -0.69 -13.43 11.19
CA TRP A 102 -0.96 -12.12 11.78
C TRP A 102 -2.47 -11.87 11.96
N ALA A 103 -2.80 -10.97 12.87
CA ALA A 103 -4.16 -10.59 13.18
C ALA A 103 -4.36 -9.08 12.99
N GLU A 104 -5.61 -8.68 12.78
CA GLU A 104 -6.01 -7.29 12.83
C GLU A 104 -6.07 -6.79 14.29
N PHE A 105 -5.61 -5.58 14.51
CA PHE A 105 -5.90 -4.82 15.73
C PHE A 105 -7.28 -4.19 15.54
N THR A 106 -8.25 -4.57 16.37
CA THR A 106 -9.68 -4.20 16.18
C THR A 106 -10.20 -3.17 17.16
N ASP A 107 -9.38 -2.75 18.13
CA ASP A 107 -9.79 -1.80 19.18
C ASP A 107 -9.73 -0.35 18.67
N TYR A 108 -10.52 -0.06 17.64
CA TYR A 108 -10.72 1.28 17.05
C TYR A 108 -12.14 1.44 16.53
N THR A 109 -12.54 2.69 16.27
CA THR A 109 -13.73 3.02 15.49
C THR A 109 -13.33 3.75 14.20
N ASP A 110 -14.19 3.65 13.19
CA ASP A 110 -14.08 4.38 11.95
C ASP A 110 -14.63 5.81 12.14
N ALA A 111 -13.74 6.78 12.37
CA ALA A 111 -14.11 8.17 12.56
C ALA A 111 -14.82 8.77 11.34
N GLY A 112 -14.49 8.32 10.13
CA GLY A 112 -15.12 8.75 8.87
C GLY A 112 -16.57 8.27 8.70
N ASN A 113 -16.97 7.22 9.44
CA ASN A 113 -18.29 6.60 9.38
C ASN A 113 -18.99 6.68 10.76
N SER A 114 -19.15 7.89 11.30
CA SER A 114 -19.85 8.14 12.58
C SER A 114 -19.34 7.27 13.75
N ASN A 115 -18.03 7.06 13.83
CA ASN A 115 -17.37 6.21 14.82
C ASN A 115 -17.91 4.76 14.83
N ASN A 116 -18.11 4.19 13.63
CA ASN A 116 -18.60 2.82 13.51
C ASN A 116 -17.60 1.84 14.13
N ALA A 117 -18.07 1.05 15.08
CA ALA A 117 -17.25 0.11 15.83
C ALA A 117 -17.02 -1.24 15.09
N THR A 118 -17.69 -1.48 13.98
CA THR A 118 -17.65 -2.76 13.27
C THR A 118 -16.96 -2.72 11.92
N THR A 119 -16.66 -1.50 11.41
CA THR A 119 -16.08 -1.32 10.08
C THR A 119 -14.64 -0.84 10.13
N ARG A 120 -13.89 -1.26 9.12
CA ARG A 120 -12.61 -0.63 8.73
C ARG A 120 -12.90 0.69 8.05
N PRO A 121 -12.12 1.74 8.31
CA PRO A 121 -12.27 3.02 7.61
C PRO A 121 -11.96 2.87 6.11
N GLU A 122 -12.77 3.56 5.31
CA GLU A 122 -12.60 3.58 3.86
C GLU A 122 -11.41 4.45 3.45
N TRP A 123 -10.59 3.93 2.55
CA TRP A 123 -9.59 4.71 1.84
C TRP A 123 -10.25 5.28 0.57
N THR A 124 -10.74 6.50 0.67
CA THR A 124 -11.36 7.22 -0.45
C THR A 124 -10.26 7.91 -1.25
N GLU A 125 -9.94 7.37 -2.42
CA GLU A 125 -8.91 7.88 -3.29
C GLU A 125 -9.31 9.15 -4.02
N GLY A 126 -8.35 10.01 -4.28
CA GLY A 126 -8.46 11.12 -5.22
C GLY A 126 -8.21 10.66 -6.67
N ALA A 127 -8.32 11.58 -7.62
CA ALA A 127 -7.93 11.27 -9.00
C ALA A 127 -6.41 11.06 -9.10
N ALA A 128 -6.00 10.08 -9.92
CA ALA A 128 -4.58 9.84 -10.18
C ALA A 128 -3.94 11.05 -10.90
N SER A 129 -2.77 11.46 -10.45
CA SER A 129 -1.98 12.55 -11.04
C SER A 129 -0.49 12.29 -10.83
N GLY A 130 0.32 12.58 -11.84
CA GLY A 130 1.78 12.40 -11.75
C GLY A 130 2.20 10.96 -11.49
N GLN A 131 1.47 9.98 -12.05
CA GLN A 131 1.71 8.54 -11.85
C GLN A 131 1.50 8.08 -10.39
N ALA A 132 0.69 8.80 -9.63
CA ALA A 132 0.36 8.47 -8.25
C ALA A 132 -1.13 8.69 -7.97
N ILE A 133 -1.63 7.95 -6.99
CA ILE A 133 -2.98 8.09 -6.44
C ILE A 133 -2.89 8.06 -4.92
N THR A 134 -3.60 8.96 -4.25
CA THR A 134 -3.61 9.07 -2.79
C THR A 134 -5.02 9.33 -2.29
N ASN A 135 -5.28 9.13 -1.00
CA ASN A 135 -6.57 9.48 -0.43
C ASN A 135 -6.81 11.00 -0.44
N ALA A 136 -8.07 11.37 -0.70
CA ALA A 136 -8.51 12.77 -0.76
C ALA A 136 -8.42 13.48 0.60
N SER A 137 -8.60 12.71 1.69
CA SER A 137 -8.45 13.15 3.07
C SER A 137 -7.82 12.04 3.89
N PRO A 138 -7.05 12.34 4.95
CA PRO A 138 -6.50 11.31 5.82
C PRO A 138 -7.60 10.40 6.38
N VAL A 139 -7.36 9.09 6.35
CA VAL A 139 -8.20 8.10 7.03
C VAL A 139 -7.91 8.16 8.51
N VAL A 140 -8.96 8.21 9.35
CA VAL A 140 -8.82 8.38 10.80
C VAL A 140 -9.33 7.17 11.55
N PHE A 141 -8.45 6.58 12.35
CA PHE A 141 -8.79 5.55 13.34
C PHE A 141 -8.87 6.22 14.72
N ASP A 142 -10.04 6.17 15.35
CA ASP A 142 -10.18 6.54 16.76
C ASP A 142 -9.95 5.29 17.62
N ILE A 143 -8.89 5.25 18.38
CA ILE A 143 -8.47 4.09 19.16
C ILE A 143 -9.35 3.99 20.42
N THR A 144 -9.95 2.82 20.63
CA THR A 144 -10.88 2.57 21.75
C THR A 144 -10.30 1.69 22.84
N GLY A 145 -9.17 1.02 22.56
CA GLY A 145 -8.47 0.18 23.53
C GLY A 145 -6.96 0.31 23.43
N SER A 146 -6.25 0.09 24.53
CA SER A 146 -4.78 0.12 24.54
C SER A 146 -4.21 -1.13 23.89
N GLY A 147 -3.13 -0.98 23.14
CA GLY A 147 -2.44 -2.10 22.51
C GLY A 147 -1.21 -1.67 21.73
N THR A 148 -0.74 -2.58 20.89
CA THR A 148 0.44 -2.36 20.07
C THR A 148 0.12 -2.67 18.61
N VAL A 149 0.27 -1.68 17.76
CA VAL A 149 0.09 -1.76 16.31
C VAL A 149 1.45 -1.95 15.64
N LYS A 150 1.57 -2.99 14.80
CA LYS A 150 2.79 -3.27 14.03
C LYS A 150 2.83 -2.60 12.68
N GLY A 151 1.67 -2.32 12.09
CA GLY A 151 1.60 -1.81 10.73
C GLY A 151 0.17 -1.67 10.23
N LEU A 152 0.04 -1.58 8.91
CA LEU A 152 -1.24 -1.38 8.24
C LEU A 152 -1.39 -2.36 7.07
N PHE A 153 -2.64 -2.53 6.65
CA PHE A 153 -2.98 -3.24 5.42
C PHE A 153 -4.13 -2.54 4.69
N LEU A 154 -4.22 -2.77 3.37
CA LEU A 154 -5.30 -2.29 2.52
C LEU A 154 -6.00 -3.48 1.88
N VAL A 155 -7.33 -3.53 2.01
CA VAL A 155 -8.19 -4.60 1.49
C VAL A 155 -9.33 -4.03 0.65
N GLY A 156 -9.87 -4.85 -0.25
CA GLY A 156 -11.02 -4.49 -1.07
C GLY A 156 -11.58 -5.70 -1.82
N GLY A 157 -12.52 -5.47 -2.73
CA GLY A 157 -13.03 -6.50 -3.64
C GLY A 157 -14.35 -7.16 -3.25
N ALA A 158 -14.75 -7.08 -1.99
CA ALA A 158 -16.05 -7.58 -1.53
C ALA A 158 -16.60 -6.71 -0.40
N ALA A 159 -17.92 -6.60 -0.28
CA ALA A 159 -18.56 -5.80 0.78
C ALA A 159 -18.14 -6.24 2.20
N GLY A 160 -17.93 -7.54 2.42
CA GLY A 160 -17.45 -8.06 3.71
C GLY A 160 -16.04 -7.58 4.10
N ALA A 161 -15.23 -7.13 3.14
CA ALA A 161 -13.90 -6.59 3.41
C ALA A 161 -13.91 -5.30 4.27
N GLN A 162 -15.04 -4.61 4.37
CA GLN A 162 -15.21 -3.49 5.29
C GLN A 162 -15.30 -3.92 6.77
N THR A 163 -15.66 -5.17 7.07
CA THR A 163 -15.92 -5.63 8.44
C THR A 163 -14.60 -5.93 9.16
N LYS A 164 -14.41 -5.32 10.34
CA LYS A 164 -13.25 -5.58 11.21
C LYS A 164 -13.20 -7.05 11.62
N GLY A 165 -11.99 -7.62 11.60
CA GLY A 165 -11.75 -9.00 11.95
C GLY A 165 -12.25 -10.02 10.92
N ASP A 166 -12.98 -9.59 9.87
CA ASP A 166 -13.36 -10.49 8.78
C ASP A 166 -12.14 -10.90 7.96
N ASN A 167 -12.07 -12.21 7.68
CA ASN A 167 -11.02 -12.82 6.87
C ASN A 167 -11.57 -13.86 5.88
N ALA A 168 -12.89 -13.93 5.74
CA ALA A 168 -13.59 -14.97 4.97
C ALA A 168 -14.45 -14.42 3.83
N ALA A 169 -14.53 -13.09 3.65
CA ALA A 169 -15.34 -12.50 2.59
C ALA A 169 -14.90 -12.98 1.20
N ALA A 170 -15.79 -13.69 0.51
CA ALA A 170 -15.53 -14.24 -0.81
C ALA A 170 -15.26 -13.12 -1.83
N GLY A 171 -14.14 -13.22 -2.55
CA GLY A 171 -13.69 -12.20 -3.52
C GLY A 171 -12.94 -11.01 -2.91
N ALA A 172 -12.80 -10.94 -1.58
CA ALA A 172 -11.94 -9.95 -0.94
C ALA A 172 -10.46 -10.29 -1.18
N ILE A 173 -9.66 -9.25 -1.32
CA ILE A 173 -8.21 -9.35 -1.51
C ILE A 173 -7.47 -8.41 -0.57
N ILE A 174 -6.23 -8.75 -0.27
CA ILE A 174 -5.25 -7.80 0.28
C ILE A 174 -4.51 -7.16 -0.89
N TRP A 175 -4.56 -5.83 -0.97
CA TRP A 175 -3.73 -5.09 -1.91
C TRP A 175 -2.31 -4.94 -1.41
N ALA A 176 -2.16 -4.48 -0.17
CA ALA A 176 -0.87 -4.13 0.39
C ALA A 176 -0.82 -4.37 1.88
N THR A 177 0.38 -4.65 2.37
CA THR A 177 0.72 -4.76 3.79
C THR A 177 1.99 -3.98 4.08
N ALA A 178 2.12 -3.39 5.26
CA ALA A 178 3.32 -2.69 5.68
C ALA A 178 3.51 -2.77 7.20
N LEU A 179 4.76 -2.79 7.64
CA LEU A 179 5.13 -2.60 9.04
C LEU A 179 5.65 -1.18 9.26
N PHE A 180 5.46 -0.63 10.46
CA PHE A 180 6.12 0.62 10.85
C PHE A 180 7.65 0.45 10.77
N GLY A 181 8.31 1.33 10.03
CA GLY A 181 9.77 1.26 9.83
C GLY A 181 10.59 1.56 11.09
N THR A 182 9.97 2.17 12.10
CA THR A 182 10.59 2.56 13.37
C THR A 182 10.33 1.56 14.50
N GLY A 183 9.65 0.45 14.21
CA GLY A 183 9.19 -0.53 15.19
C GLY A 183 7.71 -0.35 15.56
N ASP A 184 7.27 -1.16 16.50
CA ASP A 184 5.86 -1.22 16.92
C ASP A 184 5.40 0.08 17.57
N VAL A 185 4.15 0.48 17.33
CA VAL A 185 3.55 1.70 17.88
C VAL A 185 2.56 1.34 18.99
N ALA A 186 2.88 1.77 20.22
CA ALA A 186 1.96 1.63 21.34
C ALA A 186 0.86 2.69 21.25
N VAL A 187 -0.39 2.25 21.30
CA VAL A 187 -1.59 3.09 21.27
C VAL A 187 -2.40 2.93 22.55
N ASN A 188 -3.05 3.98 22.98
CA ASN A 188 -3.97 3.98 24.12
C ASN A 188 -5.38 4.34 23.65
N ALA A 189 -6.39 4.03 24.48
CA ALA A 189 -7.72 4.57 24.28
C ALA A 189 -7.67 6.10 24.13
N ASP A 190 -8.52 6.66 23.28
CA ASP A 190 -8.60 8.08 22.90
C ASP A 190 -7.41 8.60 22.05
N ASP A 191 -6.48 7.75 21.63
CA ASP A 191 -5.51 8.11 20.60
C ASP A 191 -6.19 8.15 19.22
N GLN A 192 -5.63 8.95 18.29
CA GLN A 192 -6.01 8.94 16.89
C GLN A 192 -4.81 8.58 16.02
N LEU A 193 -5.02 7.70 15.04
CA LEU A 193 -4.08 7.49 13.95
C LEU A 193 -4.69 8.06 12.66
N LYS A 194 -4.02 9.05 12.06
CA LYS A 194 -4.41 9.65 10.77
C LYS A 194 -3.50 9.13 9.68
N VAL A 195 -4.09 8.49 8.68
CA VAL A 195 -3.35 7.74 7.68
C VAL A 195 -3.53 8.35 6.29
N THR A 196 -2.41 8.66 5.65
CA THR A 196 -2.34 8.94 4.21
C THR A 196 -1.65 7.77 3.54
N TYR A 197 -2.27 7.21 2.50
CA TYR A 197 -1.71 6.15 1.70
C TYR A 197 -1.61 6.58 0.25
N THR A 198 -0.44 6.44 -0.33
CA THR A 198 -0.16 6.78 -1.73
C THR A 198 0.33 5.55 -2.47
N VAL A 199 -0.23 5.29 -3.65
CA VAL A 199 0.28 4.32 -4.62
C VAL A 199 0.90 5.08 -5.77
N SER A 200 2.10 4.69 -6.20
CA SER A 200 2.78 5.22 -7.38
C SER A 200 3.24 4.09 -8.31
N ALA A 201 3.46 4.41 -9.57
CA ALA A 201 3.92 3.49 -10.62
C ALA A 201 5.28 3.92 -11.17
#